data_f74d2275b0e498d02b432aea2796337c
#
_entry.id   f74d2275b0e498d02b432aea2796337c
#
_cell.length_a   1.000
_cell.length_b   1.000
_cell.length_c   1.000
_cell.angle_alpha   90.00
_cell.angle_beta   90.00
_cell.angle_gamma   90.00
#
_symmetry.space_group_name_H-M   'P 1'
#
loop_
_entity.id
_entity.type
_entity.pdbx_description
1 polymer ?
#
loop_
_entity_poly.entity_id
_entity_poly.type
_entity_poly.pdbx_seq_one_letter_code
_entity_poly.pdbx_strand_id
1 'polypeptide(L)'
;MTDTTQSRVAEIVTFQLNDGVSDAEYLKLNLPSHAFSSAAKGYVSRQLSKGEDGTWTDYVLWETLEDALAVQSQFMAQDFAPAMVGAINGETLKMEHQHIMWQPS
;
A
#
# COMPACT_ATOMS: atom_id res chain seq x y z
N MET A 1 -16.37 -7.38 23.85
CA MET A 1 -16.78 -6.48 22.76
C MET A 1 -15.54 -5.86 22.12
N THR A 2 -15.49 -5.89 20.81
CA THR A 2 -14.32 -5.38 20.09
C THR A 2 -14.51 -3.89 19.82
N ASP A 3 -13.52 -3.10 20.19
CA ASP A 3 -13.47 -1.69 19.87
C ASP A 3 -13.01 -1.55 18.42
N THR A 4 -13.81 -0.86 17.58
CA THR A 4 -13.47 -0.68 16.16
C THR A 4 -12.18 0.12 15.98
N THR A 5 -11.79 0.98 16.93
CA THR A 5 -10.54 1.72 16.84
C THR A 5 -9.31 0.81 16.97
N GLN A 6 -9.49 -0.39 17.51
CA GLN A 6 -8.43 -1.37 17.67
C GLN A 6 -8.46 -2.48 16.62
N SER A 7 -9.44 -2.44 15.71
CA SER A 7 -9.50 -3.44 14.66
C SER A 7 -8.38 -3.21 13.66
N ARG A 8 -7.91 -4.29 13.06
CA ARG A 8 -6.97 -4.19 11.95
C ARG A 8 -7.61 -3.48 10.78
N VAL A 9 -6.77 -2.85 9.98
CA VAL A 9 -7.18 -2.05 8.83
C VAL A 9 -6.42 -2.50 7.61
N ALA A 10 -7.14 -2.70 6.51
CA ALA A 10 -6.55 -2.89 5.20
C ALA A 10 -6.42 -1.53 4.52
N GLU A 11 -5.21 -1.19 4.10
CA GLU A 11 -4.97 -0.05 3.22
C GLU A 11 -4.88 -0.60 1.80
N ILE A 12 -5.78 -0.17 0.95
CA ILE A 12 -5.91 -0.73 -0.40
C ILE A 12 -5.67 0.39 -1.40
N VAL A 13 -4.61 0.23 -2.19
CA VAL A 13 -4.25 1.19 -3.23
C VAL A 13 -4.32 0.48 -4.56
N THR A 14 -5.10 1.03 -5.50
CA THR A 14 -5.19 0.48 -6.86
C THR A 14 -4.70 1.51 -7.86
N PHE A 15 -4.04 1.04 -8.91
CA PHE A 15 -3.42 1.94 -9.89
C PHE A 15 -3.00 1.15 -11.13
N GLN A 16 -2.72 1.89 -12.19
CA GLN A 16 -2.07 1.36 -13.37
C GLN A 16 -0.71 2.05 -13.54
N LEU A 17 0.24 1.34 -14.14
CA LEU A 17 1.54 1.91 -14.42
C LEU A 17 1.46 2.82 -15.66
N ASN A 18 2.35 3.81 -15.72
CA ASN A 18 2.51 4.61 -16.92
C ASN A 18 3.00 3.73 -18.08
N ASP A 19 2.67 4.13 -19.30
CA ASP A 19 3.15 3.44 -20.49
C ASP A 19 4.67 3.37 -20.48
N GLY A 20 5.19 2.22 -20.86
CA GLY A 20 6.63 2.01 -20.92
C GLY A 20 7.27 1.53 -19.62
N VAL A 21 6.54 1.53 -18.51
CA VAL A 21 7.04 0.97 -17.26
C VAL A 21 6.69 -0.51 -17.21
N SER A 22 7.69 -1.38 -17.11
CA SER A 22 7.47 -2.82 -17.02
C SER A 22 7.12 -3.23 -15.60
N ASP A 23 6.51 -4.41 -15.48
CA ASP A 23 6.22 -5.00 -14.17
C ASP A 23 7.50 -5.17 -13.34
N ALA A 24 8.57 -5.65 -13.99
CA ALA A 24 9.84 -5.86 -13.33
C ALA A 24 10.43 -4.55 -12.80
N GLU A 25 10.31 -3.47 -13.57
CA GLU A 25 10.78 -2.16 -13.12
C GLU A 25 10.03 -1.68 -11.90
N TYR A 26 8.69 -1.83 -11.91
CA TYR A 26 7.89 -1.39 -10.78
C TYR A 26 8.18 -2.21 -9.52
N LEU A 27 8.33 -3.53 -9.67
CA LEU A 27 8.67 -4.38 -8.53
C LEU A 27 9.99 -3.97 -7.89
N LYS A 28 10.95 -3.54 -8.69
CA LYS A 28 12.23 -3.03 -8.21
C LYS A 28 12.06 -1.72 -7.44
N LEU A 29 11.27 -0.79 -7.99
CA LEU A 29 10.99 0.49 -7.34
C LEU A 29 10.23 0.31 -6.02
N ASN A 30 9.46 -0.77 -5.92
CA ASN A 30 8.67 -1.07 -4.73
C ASN A 30 9.51 -1.54 -3.54
N LEU A 31 10.69 -2.12 -3.76
CA LEU A 31 11.49 -2.71 -2.69
C LEU A 31 11.82 -1.72 -1.55
N PRO A 32 12.32 -0.50 -1.84
CA PRO A 32 12.57 0.44 -0.75
C PRO A 32 11.30 0.83 0.01
N SER A 33 10.17 0.93 -0.68
CA SER A 33 8.91 1.27 -0.01
C SER A 33 8.48 0.14 0.94
N HIS A 34 8.75 -1.12 0.57
CA HIS A 34 8.47 -2.24 1.44
C HIS A 34 9.36 -2.22 2.68
N ALA A 35 10.65 -1.94 2.51
CA ALA A 35 11.57 -1.83 3.64
C ALA A 35 11.09 -0.77 4.63
N PHE A 36 10.65 0.38 4.11
CA PHE A 36 10.10 1.46 4.94
C PHE A 36 8.82 1.03 5.67
N SER A 37 7.86 0.48 4.93
CA SER A 37 6.55 0.11 5.49
C SER A 37 6.65 -1.02 6.50
N SER A 38 7.46 -2.04 6.19
CA SER A 38 7.57 -3.22 7.06
C SER A 38 8.30 -2.94 8.37
N ALA A 39 9.09 -1.87 8.42
CA ALA A 39 9.76 -1.44 9.65
C ALA A 39 8.87 -0.56 10.53
N ALA A 40 7.72 -0.14 10.03
CA ALA A 40 6.86 0.80 10.74
C ALA A 40 6.00 0.10 11.79
N LYS A 41 5.66 0.83 12.84
CA LYS A 41 4.78 0.33 13.88
C LYS A 41 3.44 -0.09 13.30
N GLY A 42 2.98 -1.26 13.67
CA GLY A 42 1.65 -1.74 13.29
C GLY A 42 1.60 -2.48 11.96
N TYR A 43 2.72 -2.60 11.26
CA TYR A 43 2.75 -3.40 10.02
C TYR A 43 2.44 -4.86 10.33
N VAL A 44 1.55 -5.47 9.54
CA VAL A 44 1.21 -6.88 9.66
C VAL A 44 1.66 -7.66 8.41
N SER A 45 1.20 -7.24 7.24
CA SER A 45 1.52 -7.92 5.99
C SER A 45 1.28 -7.00 4.80
N ARG A 46 1.81 -7.39 3.66
CA ARG A 46 1.62 -6.64 2.42
C ARG A 46 1.70 -7.59 1.24
N GLN A 47 0.91 -7.31 0.22
CA GLN A 47 1.00 -8.03 -1.04
C GLN A 47 0.66 -7.09 -2.20
N LEU A 48 1.30 -7.35 -3.33
CA LEU A 48 0.96 -6.71 -4.60
C LEU A 48 0.36 -7.75 -5.50
N SER A 49 -0.70 -7.39 -6.18
CA SER A 49 -1.30 -8.25 -7.21
C SER A 49 -1.63 -7.40 -8.43
N LYS A 50 -1.83 -8.07 -9.56
CA LYS A 50 -2.14 -7.41 -10.81
C LYS A 50 -3.27 -8.16 -11.50
N GLY A 51 -4.33 -7.45 -11.86
CA GLY A 51 -5.43 -8.02 -12.60
C GLY A 51 -5.15 -8.11 -14.10
N GLU A 52 -5.99 -8.85 -14.81
CA GLU A 52 -5.84 -9.01 -16.26
C GLU A 52 -6.00 -7.69 -17.02
N ASP A 53 -6.72 -6.73 -16.43
CA ASP A 53 -6.92 -5.41 -17.02
C ASP A 53 -5.74 -4.46 -16.82
N GLY A 54 -4.67 -4.94 -16.20
CA GLY A 54 -3.49 -4.10 -15.91
C GLY A 54 -3.56 -3.32 -14.62
N THR A 55 -4.63 -3.47 -13.84
CA THR A 55 -4.76 -2.76 -12.56
C THR A 55 -4.00 -3.50 -11.47
N TRP A 56 -3.09 -2.79 -10.82
CA TRP A 56 -2.36 -3.28 -9.66
C TRP A 56 -3.13 -3.00 -8.39
N THR A 57 -3.02 -3.90 -7.42
CA THR A 57 -3.55 -3.70 -6.08
C THR A 57 -2.44 -3.89 -5.07
N ASP A 58 -2.20 -2.86 -4.27
CA ASP A 58 -1.27 -2.89 -3.15
C ASP A 58 -2.12 -2.98 -1.89
N TYR A 59 -2.07 -4.12 -1.23
CA TYR A 59 -2.88 -4.41 -0.05
C TYR A 59 -1.95 -4.51 1.14
N VAL A 60 -2.05 -3.55 2.07
CA VAL A 60 -1.24 -3.53 3.27
C VAL A 60 -2.15 -3.68 4.49
N LEU A 61 -1.83 -4.63 5.35
CA LEU A 61 -2.60 -4.86 6.56
C LEU A 61 -1.87 -4.22 7.75
N TRP A 62 -2.60 -3.41 8.51
CA TRP A 62 -2.08 -2.68 9.67
C TRP A 62 -2.84 -3.06 10.93
N GLU A 63 -2.18 -2.99 12.08
CA GLU A 63 -2.83 -3.26 13.36
C GLU A 63 -3.95 -2.27 13.66
N THR A 64 -3.78 -0.99 13.28
CA THR A 64 -4.77 0.05 13.51
C THR A 64 -4.79 1.04 12.35
N LEU A 65 -5.88 1.80 12.24
CA LEU A 65 -5.96 2.90 11.28
C LEU A 65 -4.91 3.98 11.59
N GLU A 66 -4.66 4.25 12.85
CA GLU A 66 -3.67 5.24 13.25
C GLU A 66 -2.29 4.87 12.72
N ASP A 67 -1.90 3.61 12.80
CA ASP A 67 -0.62 3.13 12.28
C ASP A 67 -0.53 3.33 10.76
N ALA A 68 -1.59 3.01 10.04
CA ALA A 68 -1.65 3.20 8.59
C ALA A 68 -1.48 4.67 8.21
N LEU A 69 -2.21 5.56 8.89
CA LEU A 69 -2.16 6.99 8.62
C LEU A 69 -0.80 7.60 8.95
N ALA A 70 -0.13 7.10 9.99
CA ALA A 70 1.20 7.57 10.36
C ALA A 70 2.21 7.30 9.24
N VAL A 71 2.17 6.11 8.65
CA VAL A 71 3.06 5.77 7.54
C VAL A 71 2.71 6.59 6.30
N GLN A 72 1.43 6.72 5.99
CA GLN A 72 0.97 7.50 4.85
C GLN A 72 1.48 8.94 4.92
N SER A 73 1.46 9.55 6.11
CA SER A 73 1.90 10.94 6.28
C SER A 73 3.39 11.13 6.03
N GLN A 74 4.19 10.08 6.13
CA GLN A 74 5.65 10.15 5.97
C GLN A 74 6.13 9.62 4.63
N PHE A 75 5.26 8.93 3.88
CA PHE A 75 5.65 8.22 2.67
C PHE A 75 6.25 9.15 1.61
N MET A 76 5.60 10.27 1.34
CA MET A 76 6.04 11.17 0.28
C MET A 76 7.34 11.92 0.60
N ALA A 77 7.76 11.90 1.86
CA ALA A 77 9.02 12.51 2.29
C ALA A 77 10.21 11.57 2.12
N GLN A 78 9.96 10.30 1.77
CA GLN A 78 11.04 9.32 1.61
C GLN A 78 11.73 9.47 0.26
N ASP A 79 13.02 9.14 0.22
CA ASP A 79 13.85 9.29 -0.99
C ASP A 79 13.34 8.44 -2.16
N PHE A 80 12.72 7.29 -1.89
CA PHE A 80 12.20 6.41 -2.94
C PHE A 80 10.89 6.90 -3.56
N ALA A 81 10.18 7.82 -2.91
CA ALA A 81 8.82 8.17 -3.31
C ALA A 81 8.72 8.79 -4.71
N PRO A 82 9.59 9.74 -5.12
CA PRO A 82 9.45 10.34 -6.45
C PRO A 82 9.55 9.32 -7.58
N ALA A 83 10.49 8.39 -7.52
CA ALA A 83 10.65 7.39 -8.58
C ALA A 83 9.47 6.42 -8.62
N MET A 84 9.01 5.98 -7.46
CA MET A 84 7.89 5.05 -7.37
C MET A 84 6.59 5.71 -7.85
N VAL A 85 6.29 6.91 -7.39
CA VAL A 85 5.09 7.65 -7.78
C VAL A 85 5.15 8.03 -9.25
N GLY A 86 6.33 8.38 -9.75
CA GLY A 86 6.53 8.73 -11.17
C GLY A 86 6.26 7.57 -12.14
N ALA A 87 6.30 6.33 -11.67
CA ALA A 87 5.99 5.15 -12.48
C ALA A 87 4.49 4.88 -12.56
N ILE A 88 3.70 5.49 -11.70
CA ILE A 88 2.26 5.26 -11.59
C ILE A 88 1.49 6.31 -12.37
N ASN A 89 0.47 5.88 -13.12
CA ASN A 89 -0.47 6.80 -13.73
C ASN A 89 -1.41 7.34 -12.65
N GLY A 90 -1.14 8.58 -12.23
CA GLY A 90 -1.86 9.21 -11.13
C GLY A 90 -3.36 9.32 -11.32
N GLU A 91 -3.82 9.38 -12.58
CA GLU A 91 -5.26 9.44 -12.87
C GLU A 91 -5.99 8.17 -12.49
N THR A 92 -5.28 7.05 -12.40
CA THR A 92 -5.85 5.76 -12.04
C THR A 92 -5.71 5.44 -10.54
N LEU A 93 -4.96 6.25 -9.81
CA LEU A 93 -4.64 5.98 -8.41
C LEU A 93 -5.84 6.18 -7.51
N LYS A 94 -6.15 5.15 -6.72
CA LYS A 94 -7.20 5.20 -5.70
C LYS A 94 -6.66 4.59 -4.42
N MET A 95 -7.01 5.17 -3.29
CA MET A 95 -6.63 4.67 -1.98
C MET A 95 -7.85 4.66 -1.07
N GLU A 96 -8.00 3.57 -0.32
CA GLU A 96 -9.03 3.49 0.70
C GLU A 96 -8.53 2.69 1.89
N HIS A 97 -9.18 2.88 3.04
CA HIS A 97 -8.94 2.11 4.25
C HIS A 97 -10.22 1.40 4.61
N GLN A 98 -10.10 0.11 4.93
CA GLN A 98 -11.24 -0.71 5.33
C GLN A 98 -10.93 -1.42 6.63
N HIS A 99 -11.86 -1.40 7.56
CA HIS A 99 -11.71 -2.16 8.81
C HIS A 99 -11.94 -3.62 8.54
N ILE A 100 -11.06 -4.46 9.09
CA ILE A 100 -11.22 -5.91 8.99
C ILE A 100 -12.35 -6.33 9.92
N MET A 101 -13.41 -6.88 9.36
CA MET A 101 -14.58 -7.30 10.12
C MET A 101 -14.49 -8.74 10.57
N TRP A 102 -13.71 -9.55 9.88
CA TRP A 102 -13.52 -10.96 10.20
C TRP A 102 -12.22 -11.47 9.60
N GLN A 103 -11.50 -12.27 10.35
CA GLN A 103 -10.32 -12.99 9.87
C GLN A 103 -10.31 -14.38 10.51
N PRO A 104 -9.85 -15.41 9.79
CA PRO A 104 -9.65 -16.72 10.41
C PRO A 104 -8.51 -16.66 11.43
N SER A 105 -8.63 -17.45 12.47
CA SER A 105 -7.58 -17.52 13.50
C SER A 105 -6.43 -18.41 13.05
#